data_81cfe6d3f432c9065bce437ec9964cb5
#
_entry.id   81cfe6d3f432c9065bce437ec9964cb5
#
_cell.length_a   1.000
_cell.length_b   1.000
_cell.length_c   1.000
_cell.angle_alpha   90.00
_cell.angle_beta   90.00
_cell.angle_gamma   90.00
#
_symmetry.space_group_name_H-M   'P 1'
#
loop_
_entity.id
_entity.type
_entity.pdbx_description
1 polymer ?
#
loop_
_entity_poly.entity_id
_entity_poly.type
_entity_poly.pdbx_seq_one_letter_code
_entity_poly.pdbx_strand_id
1 'polypeptide(L)'
;VDIRKEHGTSAARRTRLQNKVPAVVYHSGAEATPLSVDKISLNKALRTGQMIFEVNVEDKNQFVLVKEIQYHPVTDEIMHIDFQKVKEDEKISLEVAIRSVGDSQGVKLGGLLVQMLNSVTIKCRPAEIPEFLEIDVTEMEMNTNLFVRDITLPEDVEMITAEDIAVVSVQEPKEEKEEVVEATEGDEAESTTESAEEESSEEGGDQAVEESQDASQDESGDES
;
A
#
# COMPACT_ATOMS: atom_id res chain seq x y z
N VAL A 1 3.74 8.26 -23.14
CA VAL A 1 4.75 8.34 -22.06
C VAL A 1 5.96 9.13 -22.51
N ASP A 2 6.53 9.92 -21.60
CA ASP A 2 7.69 10.77 -21.90
C ASP A 2 8.89 10.31 -21.08
N ILE A 3 10.09 10.32 -21.66
CA ILE A 3 11.31 10.02 -20.93
C ILE A 3 11.71 11.22 -20.07
N ARG A 4 12.03 10.96 -18.80
CA ARG A 4 12.51 11.99 -17.87
C ARG A 4 14.04 12.03 -17.89
N LYS A 5 14.58 13.23 -18.00
CA LYS A 5 16.03 13.47 -17.88
C LYS A 5 16.42 13.79 -16.43
N GLU A 6 15.48 14.32 -15.66
CA GLU A 6 15.71 14.73 -14.27
C GLU A 6 15.33 13.61 -13.29
N HIS A 7 16.17 13.41 -12.29
CA HIS A 7 16.00 12.41 -11.24
C HIS A 7 15.91 13.07 -9.87
N GLY A 8 15.46 12.32 -8.88
CA GLY A 8 15.40 12.73 -7.49
C GLY A 8 14.04 13.27 -7.05
N THR A 9 13.94 13.55 -5.75
CA THR A 9 12.68 13.90 -5.05
C THR A 9 12.03 15.17 -5.59
N SER A 10 12.82 16.20 -5.87
CA SER A 10 12.31 17.48 -6.39
C SER A 10 11.72 17.35 -7.80
N ALA A 11 12.37 16.57 -8.66
CA ALA A 11 11.89 16.30 -10.01
C ALA A 11 10.60 15.47 -9.99
N ALA A 12 10.53 14.42 -9.16
CA ALA A 12 9.34 13.61 -8.98
C ALA A 12 8.15 14.45 -8.47
N ARG A 13 8.38 15.35 -7.50
CA ARG A 13 7.35 16.26 -7.00
C ARG A 13 6.84 17.20 -8.09
N ARG A 14 7.73 17.76 -8.92
CA ARG A 14 7.37 18.61 -10.05
C ARG A 14 6.53 17.88 -11.08
N THR A 15 6.90 16.62 -11.40
CA THR A 15 6.14 15.76 -12.32
C THR A 15 4.70 15.54 -11.82
N ARG A 16 4.50 15.27 -10.53
CA ARG A 16 3.16 15.09 -9.94
C ARG A 16 2.32 16.35 -9.97
N LEU A 17 2.93 17.53 -9.79
CA LEU A 17 2.23 18.82 -9.93
C LEU A 17 1.75 19.08 -11.36
N GLN A 18 2.35 18.45 -12.38
CA GLN A 18 1.94 18.50 -13.77
C GLN A 18 0.89 17.44 -14.16
N ASN A 19 0.24 16.81 -13.17
CA ASN A 19 -0.69 15.69 -13.38
C ASN A 19 -0.04 14.47 -14.09
N LYS A 20 1.25 14.28 -13.93
CA LYS A 20 1.97 13.13 -14.42
C LYS A 20 2.47 12.27 -13.27
N VAL A 21 2.48 10.96 -13.45
CA VAL A 21 3.02 10.01 -12.49
C VAL A 21 4.45 9.65 -12.91
N PRO A 22 5.43 9.79 -12.01
CA PRO A 22 6.77 9.27 -12.26
C PRO A 22 6.74 7.76 -12.33
N ALA A 23 7.40 7.21 -13.32
CA ALA A 23 7.48 5.79 -13.58
C ALA A 23 8.91 5.40 -13.93
N VAL A 24 9.19 4.11 -13.83
CA VAL A 24 10.45 3.51 -14.25
C VAL A 24 10.14 2.27 -15.08
N VAL A 25 10.83 2.10 -16.21
CA VAL A 25 10.79 0.86 -16.96
C VAL A 25 12.17 0.21 -16.93
N TYR A 26 12.20 -1.05 -16.60
CA TYR A 26 13.42 -1.85 -16.60
C TYR A 26 13.20 -3.22 -17.22
N HIS A 27 14.28 -3.83 -17.66
CA HIS A 27 14.33 -5.22 -18.11
C HIS A 27 15.34 -5.97 -17.28
N SER A 28 15.15 -7.28 -17.12
CA SER A 28 16.08 -8.15 -16.37
C SER A 28 17.52 -7.91 -16.83
N GLY A 29 18.36 -7.31 -15.95
CA GLY A 29 19.78 -7.05 -16.23
C GLY A 29 20.10 -5.81 -17.06
N ALA A 30 19.13 -4.94 -17.40
CA ALA A 30 19.36 -3.69 -18.12
C ALA A 30 19.18 -2.46 -17.21
N GLU A 31 19.71 -1.32 -17.66
CA GLU A 31 19.53 -0.06 -16.97
C GLU A 31 18.06 0.38 -16.96
N ALA A 32 17.64 0.93 -15.83
CA ALA A 32 16.30 1.43 -15.65
C ALA A 32 16.12 2.77 -16.38
N THR A 33 15.08 2.87 -17.20
CA THR A 33 14.74 4.11 -17.91
C THR A 33 13.63 4.84 -17.16
N PRO A 34 13.87 6.05 -16.67
CA PRO A 34 12.86 6.84 -15.98
C PRO A 34 11.88 7.46 -16.96
N LEU A 35 10.59 7.30 -16.65
CA LEU A 35 9.49 7.76 -17.47
C LEU A 35 8.55 8.69 -16.69
N SER A 36 7.71 9.40 -17.40
CA SER A 36 6.53 10.06 -16.85
C SER A 36 5.30 9.66 -17.65
N VAL A 37 4.25 9.30 -16.95
CA VAL A 37 2.98 8.83 -17.51
C VAL A 37 1.88 9.81 -17.14
N ASP A 38 0.97 10.09 -18.07
CA ASP A 38 -0.20 10.91 -17.75
C ASP A 38 -1.11 10.20 -16.74
N LYS A 39 -1.47 10.90 -15.65
CA LYS A 39 -2.25 10.34 -14.53
C LYS A 39 -3.63 9.83 -14.96
N ILE A 40 -4.29 10.55 -15.88
CA ILE A 40 -5.64 10.20 -16.32
C ILE A 40 -5.60 8.93 -17.17
N SER A 41 -4.68 8.88 -18.14
CA SER A 41 -4.50 7.73 -19.02
C SER A 41 -4.08 6.48 -18.25
N LEU A 42 -3.19 6.64 -17.28
CA LEU A 42 -2.75 5.56 -16.39
C LEU A 42 -3.91 4.99 -15.57
N ASN A 43 -4.66 5.85 -14.89
CA ASN A 43 -5.82 5.41 -14.10
C ASN A 43 -6.88 4.69 -14.96
N LYS A 44 -7.09 5.16 -16.18
CA LYS A 44 -8.01 4.50 -17.12
C LYS A 44 -7.50 3.12 -17.53
N ALA A 45 -6.20 3.00 -17.80
CA ALA A 45 -5.58 1.73 -18.14
C ALA A 45 -5.64 0.74 -16.96
N LEU A 46 -5.29 1.15 -15.75
CA LEU A 46 -5.33 0.28 -14.57
C LEU A 46 -6.74 -0.22 -14.21
N ARG A 47 -7.78 0.56 -14.52
CA ARG A 47 -9.17 0.14 -14.31
C ARG A 47 -9.64 -0.99 -15.23
N THR A 48 -8.91 -1.29 -16.30
CA THR A 48 -9.23 -2.43 -17.18
C THR A 48 -8.90 -3.79 -16.56
N GLY A 49 -8.19 -3.82 -15.42
CA GLY A 49 -7.74 -5.05 -14.76
C GLY A 49 -6.57 -5.75 -15.46
N GLN A 50 -6.12 -5.25 -16.60
CA GLN A 50 -4.99 -5.83 -17.31
C GLN A 50 -3.68 -5.50 -16.61
N MET A 51 -2.78 -6.46 -16.57
CA MET A 51 -1.43 -6.28 -15.99
C MET A 51 -0.37 -5.95 -17.03
N ILE A 52 -0.63 -6.25 -18.31
CA ILE A 52 0.28 -5.96 -19.41
C ILE A 52 -0.25 -4.82 -20.24
N PHE A 53 0.61 -3.88 -20.53
CA PHE A 53 0.31 -2.70 -21.33
C PHE A 53 1.32 -2.55 -22.47
N GLU A 54 0.83 -2.05 -23.58
CA GLU A 54 1.70 -1.57 -24.65
C GLU A 54 2.05 -0.11 -24.38
N VAL A 55 3.34 0.16 -24.24
CA VAL A 55 3.85 1.49 -23.94
C VAL A 55 4.75 1.94 -25.09
N ASN A 56 4.47 3.11 -25.65
CA ASN A 56 5.33 3.73 -26.65
C ASN A 56 6.42 4.56 -25.95
N VAL A 57 7.66 4.12 -26.09
CA VAL A 57 8.85 4.80 -25.56
C VAL A 57 9.78 5.06 -26.76
N GLU A 58 10.08 6.32 -27.07
CA GLU A 58 10.94 6.72 -28.20
C GLU A 58 10.52 6.08 -29.53
N ASP A 59 9.23 6.17 -29.89
CA ASP A 59 8.65 5.60 -31.11
C ASP A 59 8.79 4.07 -31.24
N LYS A 60 9.10 3.37 -30.14
CA LYS A 60 9.12 1.91 -30.06
C LYS A 60 8.01 1.43 -29.15
N ASN A 61 7.11 0.64 -29.67
CA ASN A 61 6.11 -0.05 -28.87
C ASN A 61 6.78 -1.19 -28.11
N GLN A 62 6.57 -1.22 -26.82
CA GLN A 62 7.12 -2.22 -25.91
C GLN A 62 6.03 -2.73 -24.99
N PHE A 63 5.98 -4.05 -24.81
CA PHE A 63 5.09 -4.64 -23.80
C PHE A 63 5.75 -4.54 -22.44
N VAL A 64 4.98 -4.02 -21.49
CA VAL A 64 5.42 -3.85 -20.12
C VAL A 64 4.39 -4.42 -19.16
N LEU A 65 4.88 -5.07 -18.13
CA LEU A 65 4.10 -5.55 -16.99
C LEU A 65 4.16 -4.50 -15.88
N VAL A 66 3.06 -4.23 -15.23
CA VAL A 66 3.03 -3.48 -13.98
C VAL A 66 3.55 -4.37 -12.86
N LYS A 67 4.71 -4.02 -12.31
CA LYS A 67 5.35 -4.80 -11.23
C LYS A 67 4.94 -4.32 -9.87
N GLU A 68 4.93 -3.01 -9.68
CA GLU A 68 4.60 -2.38 -8.41
C GLU A 68 3.91 -1.03 -8.64
N ILE A 69 2.93 -0.72 -7.80
CA ILE A 69 2.26 0.58 -7.78
C ILE A 69 2.36 1.11 -6.35
N GLN A 70 2.90 2.30 -6.20
CA GLN A 70 2.97 2.98 -4.92
C GLN A 70 1.86 4.01 -4.81
N TYR A 71 1.05 3.89 -3.77
CA TYR A 71 -0.06 4.80 -3.48
C TYR A 71 0.27 5.76 -2.34
N HIS A 72 -0.34 6.91 -2.36
CA HIS A 72 -0.28 7.83 -1.24
C HIS A 72 -1.20 7.34 -0.11
N PRO A 73 -0.73 7.21 1.15
CA PRO A 73 -1.45 6.50 2.21
C PRO A 73 -2.77 7.15 2.66
N VAL A 74 -3.02 8.40 2.27
CA VAL A 74 -4.22 9.14 2.68
C VAL A 74 -5.14 9.46 1.50
N THR A 75 -4.56 9.74 0.32
CA THR A 75 -5.35 10.18 -0.84
C THR A 75 -5.53 9.10 -1.88
N ASP A 76 -4.91 7.92 -1.71
CA ASP A 76 -4.89 6.80 -2.66
C ASP A 76 -4.44 7.17 -4.07
N GLU A 77 -3.76 8.31 -4.20
CA GLU A 77 -3.20 8.72 -5.47
C GLU A 77 -1.94 7.93 -5.80
N ILE A 78 -1.80 7.55 -7.06
CA ILE A 78 -0.61 6.85 -7.54
C ILE A 78 0.60 7.80 -7.47
N MET A 79 1.58 7.42 -6.66
CA MET A 79 2.81 8.16 -6.47
C MET A 79 3.94 7.70 -7.38
N HIS A 80 4.04 6.42 -7.63
CA HIS A 80 5.05 5.81 -8.48
C HIS A 80 4.53 4.54 -9.10
N ILE A 81 5.04 4.18 -10.26
CA ILE A 81 4.73 2.91 -10.91
C ILE A 81 5.99 2.32 -11.53
N ASP A 82 6.17 1.05 -11.30
CA ASP A 82 7.28 0.25 -11.81
C ASP A 82 6.80 -0.66 -12.93
N PHE A 83 7.40 -0.48 -14.08
CA PHE A 83 7.16 -1.29 -15.26
C PHE A 83 8.33 -2.23 -15.52
N GLN A 84 8.05 -3.49 -15.67
CA GLN A 84 8.99 -4.48 -16.16
C GLN A 84 8.73 -4.73 -17.63
N LYS A 85 9.73 -4.51 -18.48
CA LYS A 85 9.66 -4.88 -19.90
C LYS A 85 9.63 -6.39 -20.01
N VAL A 86 8.68 -6.91 -20.77
CA VAL A 86 8.45 -8.34 -20.95
C VAL A 86 8.61 -8.73 -22.41
N LYS A 87 9.05 -9.98 -22.62
CA LYS A 87 9.05 -10.66 -23.90
C LYS A 87 8.01 -11.77 -23.87
N GLU A 88 7.39 -12.06 -24.99
CA GLU A 88 6.31 -13.07 -25.08
C GLU A 88 6.75 -14.46 -24.61
N ASP A 89 8.02 -14.82 -24.80
CA ASP A 89 8.56 -16.15 -24.51
C ASP A 89 9.13 -16.28 -23.07
N GLU A 90 9.24 -15.19 -22.33
CA GLU A 90 9.89 -15.18 -21.02
C GLU A 90 8.88 -15.40 -19.91
N LYS A 91 9.09 -16.44 -19.06
CA LYS A 91 8.29 -16.63 -17.85
C LYS A 91 8.61 -15.53 -16.85
N ILE A 92 7.58 -14.85 -16.39
CA ILE A 92 7.68 -13.75 -15.42
C ILE A 92 6.99 -14.13 -14.13
N SER A 93 7.52 -13.63 -13.01
CA SER A 93 6.87 -13.73 -11.70
C SER A 93 6.10 -12.46 -11.40
N LEU A 94 4.83 -12.62 -11.08
CA LEU A 94 3.93 -11.51 -10.75
C LEU A 94 3.00 -11.91 -9.62
N GLU A 95 2.44 -10.91 -9.00
CA GLU A 95 1.47 -11.05 -7.93
C GLU A 95 0.05 -10.92 -8.49
N VAL A 96 -0.79 -11.94 -8.26
CA VAL A 96 -2.17 -11.98 -8.75
C VAL A 96 -3.12 -12.00 -7.57
N ALA A 97 -4.18 -11.21 -7.66
CA ALA A 97 -5.21 -11.14 -6.64
C ALA A 97 -6.02 -12.44 -6.57
N ILE A 98 -6.40 -12.82 -5.35
CA ILE A 98 -7.28 -13.95 -5.08
C ILE A 98 -8.70 -13.43 -4.88
N ARG A 99 -9.65 -14.12 -5.49
CA ARG A 99 -11.07 -13.84 -5.33
C ARG A 99 -11.78 -15.07 -4.79
N SER A 100 -12.46 -14.92 -3.66
CA SER A 100 -13.35 -15.95 -3.13
C SER A 100 -14.65 -16.00 -3.93
N VAL A 101 -15.04 -17.20 -4.35
CA VAL A 101 -16.27 -17.46 -5.11
C VAL A 101 -17.17 -18.40 -4.30
N GLY A 102 -18.45 -18.09 -4.26
CA GLY A 102 -19.47 -18.88 -3.55
C GLY A 102 -19.81 -18.30 -2.17
N ASP A 103 -20.88 -18.90 -1.58
CA ASP A 103 -21.36 -18.56 -0.25
C ASP A 103 -21.02 -19.70 0.71
N SER A 104 -20.10 -19.50 1.64
CA SER A 104 -19.69 -20.55 2.57
C SER A 104 -20.82 -20.97 3.51
N GLN A 105 -20.91 -22.27 3.80
CA GLN A 105 -21.87 -22.81 4.76
C GLN A 105 -21.62 -22.24 6.16
N GLY A 106 -20.37 -22.03 6.55
CA GLY A 106 -20.00 -21.43 7.81
C GLY A 106 -20.49 -20.00 7.98
N VAL A 107 -20.48 -19.18 6.92
CA VAL A 107 -21.05 -17.82 6.94
C VAL A 107 -22.58 -17.86 7.09
N LYS A 108 -23.27 -18.79 6.44
CA LYS A 108 -24.73 -18.99 6.57
C LYS A 108 -25.13 -19.39 8.01
N LEU A 109 -24.23 -20.03 8.74
CA LEU A 109 -24.43 -20.40 10.15
C LEU A 109 -24.02 -19.27 11.12
N GLY A 110 -23.60 -18.10 10.60
CA GLY A 110 -23.23 -16.95 11.42
C GLY A 110 -21.72 -16.74 11.59
N GLY A 111 -20.88 -17.51 10.90
CA GLY A 111 -19.44 -17.32 10.89
C GLY A 111 -19.00 -16.10 10.10
N LEU A 112 -17.81 -15.61 10.39
CA LEU A 112 -17.15 -14.52 9.68
C LEU A 112 -16.08 -15.08 8.73
N LEU A 113 -16.19 -14.78 7.44
CA LEU A 113 -15.17 -15.12 6.45
C LEU A 113 -14.07 -14.07 6.51
N VAL A 114 -12.86 -14.50 6.82
CA VAL A 114 -11.67 -13.65 6.91
C VAL A 114 -10.71 -14.08 5.82
N GLN A 115 -10.39 -13.18 4.91
CA GLN A 115 -9.35 -13.38 3.91
C GLN A 115 -8.01 -12.94 4.48
N MET A 116 -7.09 -13.89 4.69
CA MET A 116 -5.76 -13.66 5.26
C MET A 116 -4.76 -13.25 4.19
N LEU A 117 -4.91 -13.80 2.99
CA LEU A 117 -4.02 -13.53 1.87
C LEU A 117 -4.84 -13.00 0.69
N ASN A 118 -4.51 -11.78 0.25
CA ASN A 118 -5.24 -11.10 -0.82
C ASN A 118 -4.65 -11.40 -2.20
N SER A 119 -3.39 -11.82 -2.27
CA SER A 119 -2.66 -12.06 -3.51
C SER A 119 -1.63 -13.16 -3.34
N VAL A 120 -1.27 -13.80 -4.42
CA VAL A 120 -0.22 -14.84 -4.49
C VAL A 120 0.73 -14.54 -5.64
N THR A 121 1.99 -14.93 -5.44
CA THR A 121 3.01 -14.82 -6.48
C THR A 121 2.99 -16.07 -7.34
N ILE A 122 2.76 -15.88 -8.62
CA ILE A 122 2.78 -16.92 -9.63
C ILE A 122 3.86 -16.65 -10.69
N LYS A 123 4.23 -17.68 -11.42
CA LYS A 123 5.15 -17.60 -12.54
C LYS A 123 4.48 -18.18 -13.78
N CYS A 124 4.27 -17.33 -14.78
CA CYS A 124 3.61 -17.69 -16.02
C CYS A 124 4.17 -16.89 -17.21
N ARG A 125 3.70 -17.22 -18.42
CA ARG A 125 3.97 -16.44 -19.62
C ARG A 125 3.04 -15.23 -19.69
N PRO A 126 3.47 -14.11 -20.32
CA PRO A 126 2.64 -12.90 -20.48
C PRO A 126 1.26 -13.15 -21.10
N ALA A 127 1.16 -14.11 -22.01
CA ALA A 127 -0.10 -14.45 -22.68
C ALA A 127 -1.10 -15.22 -21.79
N GLU A 128 -0.64 -15.81 -20.70
CA GLU A 128 -1.42 -16.73 -19.82
C GLU A 128 -1.71 -16.15 -18.44
N ILE A 129 -1.52 -14.84 -18.27
CA ILE A 129 -1.74 -14.16 -17.00
C ILE A 129 -3.25 -14.08 -16.71
N PRO A 130 -3.74 -14.70 -15.63
CA PRO A 130 -5.12 -14.53 -15.19
C PRO A 130 -5.29 -13.16 -14.52
N GLU A 131 -6.47 -12.56 -14.67
CA GLU A 131 -6.81 -11.31 -13.96
C GLU A 131 -6.94 -11.54 -12.44
N PHE A 132 -7.48 -12.68 -12.05
CA PHE A 132 -7.61 -13.13 -10.66
C PHE A 132 -7.58 -14.64 -10.59
N LEU A 133 -7.25 -15.16 -9.42
CA LEU A 133 -7.32 -16.58 -9.09
C LEU A 133 -8.54 -16.83 -8.23
N GLU A 134 -9.32 -17.83 -8.60
CA GLU A 134 -10.54 -18.17 -7.87
C GLU A 134 -10.28 -19.23 -6.82
N ILE A 135 -10.86 -19.02 -5.64
CA ILE A 135 -10.93 -20.02 -4.57
C ILE A 135 -12.39 -20.25 -4.20
N ASP A 136 -12.83 -21.50 -4.28
CA ASP A 136 -14.20 -21.88 -3.94
C ASP A 136 -14.33 -22.02 -2.41
N VAL A 137 -15.21 -21.19 -1.83
CA VAL A 137 -15.50 -21.20 -0.40
C VAL A 137 -16.84 -21.87 -0.05
N THR A 138 -17.54 -22.44 -1.04
CA THR A 138 -18.93 -22.95 -0.89
C THR A 138 -19.03 -24.06 0.17
N GLU A 139 -18.06 -24.96 0.23
CA GLU A 139 -18.05 -26.11 1.14
C GLU A 139 -17.39 -25.80 2.50
N MET A 140 -16.96 -24.55 2.73
CA MET A 140 -16.29 -24.20 3.99
C MET A 140 -17.27 -24.22 5.16
N GLU A 141 -16.95 -25.00 6.18
CA GLU A 141 -17.62 -25.01 7.48
C GLU A 141 -17.00 -24.00 8.44
N MET A 142 -17.61 -23.84 9.63
CA MET A 142 -17.02 -23.03 10.69
C MET A 142 -15.65 -23.59 11.15
N ASN A 143 -14.72 -22.70 11.46
CA ASN A 143 -13.36 -23.03 11.91
C ASN A 143 -12.54 -23.82 10.88
N THR A 144 -12.85 -23.66 9.58
CA THR A 144 -12.12 -24.29 8.48
C THR A 144 -11.25 -23.26 7.77
N ASN A 145 -10.06 -23.68 7.33
CA ASN A 145 -9.12 -22.87 6.58
C ASN A 145 -8.89 -23.47 5.19
N LEU A 146 -8.86 -22.64 4.17
CA LEU A 146 -8.35 -22.98 2.84
C LEU A 146 -6.93 -22.46 2.68
N PHE A 147 -6.12 -23.24 1.99
CA PHE A 147 -4.70 -22.96 1.78
C PHE A 147 -4.43 -22.63 0.32
N VAL A 148 -3.22 -22.14 0.05
CA VAL A 148 -2.77 -21.80 -1.32
C VAL A 148 -2.90 -23.00 -2.27
N ARG A 149 -2.69 -24.24 -1.81
CA ARG A 149 -2.86 -25.47 -2.59
C ARG A 149 -4.28 -25.73 -3.09
N ASP A 150 -5.29 -25.12 -2.44
CA ASP A 150 -6.71 -25.30 -2.77
C ASP A 150 -7.20 -24.31 -3.84
N ILE A 151 -6.29 -23.42 -4.34
CA ILE A 151 -6.58 -22.48 -5.40
C ILE A 151 -6.60 -23.20 -6.74
N THR A 152 -7.61 -22.90 -7.55
CA THR A 152 -7.69 -23.41 -8.93
C THR A 152 -6.70 -22.66 -9.81
N LEU A 153 -5.67 -23.37 -10.29
CA LEU A 153 -4.66 -22.82 -11.20
C LEU A 153 -5.01 -23.15 -12.66
N PRO A 154 -4.81 -22.22 -13.59
CA PRO A 154 -4.80 -22.52 -15.01
C PRO A 154 -3.63 -23.43 -15.40
N GLU A 155 -3.74 -24.09 -16.56
CA GLU A 155 -2.63 -24.81 -17.16
C GLU A 155 -1.47 -23.84 -17.46
N ASP A 156 -0.21 -24.24 -17.30
CA ASP A 156 1.00 -23.43 -17.51
C ASP A 156 1.35 -22.33 -16.50
N VAL A 157 0.64 -22.26 -15.36
CA VAL A 157 0.95 -21.36 -14.25
C VAL A 157 1.64 -22.12 -13.12
N GLU A 158 2.82 -21.66 -12.71
CA GLU A 158 3.57 -22.21 -11.58
C GLU A 158 3.37 -21.33 -10.34
N MET A 159 2.96 -21.92 -9.21
CA MET A 159 2.87 -21.21 -7.93
C MET A 159 4.28 -21.05 -7.33
N ILE A 160 4.62 -19.82 -6.90
CA ILE A 160 5.87 -19.54 -6.17
C ILE A 160 5.60 -19.45 -4.67
N THR A 161 4.42 -18.94 -4.30
CA THR A 161 4.01 -18.83 -2.89
C THR A 161 3.90 -20.22 -2.27
N ALA A 162 4.31 -20.36 -1.01
CA ALA A 162 4.26 -21.64 -0.29
C ALA A 162 2.82 -22.15 -0.17
N GLU A 163 2.61 -23.43 -0.44
CA GLU A 163 1.31 -24.09 -0.50
C GLU A 163 0.61 -24.17 0.87
N ASP A 164 1.37 -24.11 1.96
CA ASP A 164 0.88 -24.26 3.34
C ASP A 164 0.34 -22.96 3.96
N ILE A 165 0.33 -21.87 3.22
CA ILE A 165 -0.18 -20.59 3.70
C ILE A 165 -1.70 -20.59 3.62
N ALA A 166 -2.37 -20.21 4.72
CA ALA A 166 -3.82 -20.05 4.74
C ALA A 166 -4.24 -18.79 3.96
N VAL A 167 -5.19 -18.97 3.07
CA VAL A 167 -5.73 -17.90 2.20
C VAL A 167 -7.01 -17.34 2.79
N VAL A 168 -7.94 -18.21 3.13
CA VAL A 168 -9.27 -17.86 3.66
C VAL A 168 -9.56 -18.72 4.88
N SER A 169 -10.15 -18.11 5.88
CA SER A 169 -10.60 -18.76 7.11
C SER A 169 -12.03 -18.35 7.44
N VAL A 170 -12.84 -19.29 7.89
CA VAL A 170 -14.15 -18.99 8.48
C VAL A 170 -14.02 -19.12 9.99
N GLN A 171 -14.24 -18.03 10.71
CA GLN A 171 -14.13 -17.97 12.17
C GLN A 171 -15.50 -17.73 12.81
N GLU A 172 -15.66 -18.24 14.01
CA GLU A 172 -16.83 -17.88 14.82
C GLU A 172 -16.75 -16.40 15.22
N PRO A 173 -17.87 -15.65 15.13
CA PRO A 173 -17.90 -14.28 15.59
C PRO A 173 -17.59 -14.29 17.10
N LYS A 174 -16.53 -13.60 17.49
CA LYS A 174 -16.23 -13.37 18.89
C LYS A 174 -17.27 -12.39 19.41
N GLU A 175 -18.25 -12.87 20.19
CA GLU A 175 -19.10 -11.98 20.98
C GLU A 175 -18.17 -11.21 21.91
N GLU A 176 -17.90 -9.96 21.63
CA GLU A 176 -17.44 -9.03 22.65
C GLU A 176 -18.57 -8.92 23.67
N LYS A 177 -18.43 -9.64 24.77
CA LYS A 177 -19.19 -9.32 25.95
C LYS A 177 -18.77 -7.90 26.33
N GLU A 178 -19.62 -6.93 25.98
CA GLU A 178 -19.61 -5.66 26.67
C GLU A 178 -19.79 -6.00 28.14
N GLU A 179 -18.70 -5.95 28.92
CA GLU A 179 -18.78 -5.83 30.35
C GLU A 179 -19.46 -4.47 30.60
N VAL A 180 -20.78 -4.54 30.73
CA VAL A 180 -21.55 -3.50 31.34
C VAL A 180 -21.01 -3.44 32.77
N VAL A 181 -20.15 -2.45 33.01
CA VAL A 181 -19.78 -2.06 34.35
C VAL A 181 -21.06 -1.46 34.97
N GLU A 182 -21.86 -2.30 35.62
CA GLU A 182 -22.91 -1.88 36.52
C GLU A 182 -22.24 -1.04 37.61
N ALA A 183 -22.33 0.27 37.45
CA ALA A 183 -22.13 1.20 38.56
C ALA A 183 -23.23 0.94 39.57
N THR A 184 -22.93 0.15 40.58
CA THR A 184 -23.75 0.10 41.79
C THR A 184 -23.67 1.44 42.52
N GLU A 185 -24.73 2.21 42.37
CA GLU A 185 -25.10 3.23 43.36
C GLU A 185 -25.37 2.55 44.68
N GLY A 186 -24.74 3.05 45.71
CA GLY A 186 -25.01 2.75 47.12
C GLY A 186 -24.32 3.81 47.95
N ASP A 187 -24.93 4.85 48.12
CA ASP A 187 -25.73 5.44 49.21
C ASP A 187 -25.02 5.60 50.56
N GLU A 188 -25.13 6.84 51.05
CA GLU A 188 -25.05 7.36 52.44
C GLU A 188 -23.68 7.29 53.15
N ALA A 189 -23.24 8.31 53.71
CA ALA A 189 -23.67 9.40 54.56
C ALA A 189 -22.47 10.16 55.15
N GLU A 190 -22.64 11.45 55.21
CA GLU A 190 -22.39 12.37 56.31
C GLU A 190 -21.01 12.42 56.98
N SER A 191 -20.35 13.48 56.88
CA SER A 191 -20.24 14.57 57.89
C SER A 191 -18.96 15.39 57.72
N THR A 192 -19.21 16.65 57.54
CA THR A 192 -18.73 17.85 58.25
C THR A 192 -17.24 18.14 58.36
N THR A 193 -17.09 19.38 58.00
CA THR A 193 -16.25 20.48 58.54
C THR A 193 -14.91 20.64 57.87
N GLU A 194 -14.79 21.73 57.26
CA GLU A 194 -14.51 23.13 57.59
C GLU A 194 -13.09 23.54 57.41
N SER A 195 -12.97 24.67 56.78
CA SER A 195 -11.96 25.72 56.91
C SER A 195 -10.78 25.70 55.99
N ALA A 196 -10.88 26.64 55.19
CA ALA A 196 -10.27 28.00 55.17
C ALA A 196 -8.98 28.06 54.37
N GLU A 197 -9.08 28.92 53.32
CA GLU A 197 -8.32 30.18 53.21
C GLU A 197 -6.77 29.96 53.12
N GLU A 198 -6.11 30.53 52.27
CA GLU A 198 -5.90 31.85 51.66
C GLU A 198 -4.82 31.71 50.61
N GLU A 199 -5.04 32.31 49.50
CA GLU A 199 -4.53 33.59 49.03
C GLU A 199 -3.06 33.62 48.54
N SER A 200 -3.02 34.22 47.42
CA SER A 200 -2.10 35.25 46.92
C SER A 200 -0.88 34.73 46.16
N SER A 201 -0.92 35.12 44.99
CA SER A 201 -0.37 36.32 44.33
C SER A 201 1.02 36.12 43.73
N GLU A 202 1.00 36.51 42.53
CA GLU A 202 1.85 37.52 41.84
C GLU A 202 3.24 37.08 41.45
N GLU A 203 3.40 37.27 40.21
CA GLU A 203 4.06 38.32 39.43
C GLU A 203 5.48 38.00 39.03
N GLY A 204 5.71 38.15 37.78
CA GLY A 204 6.63 39.17 37.28
C GLY A 204 7.94 38.68 36.69
N GLY A 205 8.14 39.17 35.50
CA GLY A 205 9.46 39.55 35.04
C GLY A 205 10.06 38.67 33.95
N ASP A 206 9.90 38.95 32.72
CA ASP A 206 10.45 40.02 31.86
C ASP A 206 12.00 40.10 31.83
N GLN A 207 12.45 40.39 30.62
CA GLN A 207 13.77 40.78 30.15
C GLN A 207 14.61 39.62 29.59
N ALA A 208 14.76 39.55 28.29
CA ALA A 208 15.37 40.44 27.29
C ALA A 208 16.90 40.56 27.41
N VAL A 209 17.47 40.71 26.21
CA VAL A 209 18.80 41.25 25.90
C VAL A 209 19.89 40.16 25.79
N GLU A 210 20.70 40.09 24.80
CA GLU A 210 21.30 40.92 23.74
C GLU A 210 22.16 39.97 22.92
N GLU A 211 22.09 39.95 21.63
CA GLU A 211 22.99 40.67 20.72
C GLU A 211 24.48 40.55 21.00
N SER A 212 25.17 39.88 20.15
CA SER A 212 26.50 40.31 19.71
C SER A 212 26.83 39.74 18.33
N GLN A 213 26.84 40.68 17.42
CA GLN A 213 27.60 40.72 16.18
C GLN A 213 29.09 40.52 16.51
N ASP A 214 29.83 39.88 15.69
CA ASP A 214 31.05 40.48 15.18
C ASP A 214 31.45 39.87 13.84
N ALA A 215 31.74 40.81 12.97
CA ALA A 215 32.30 40.69 11.66
C ALA A 215 33.81 40.64 11.72
N SER A 216 34.42 40.11 10.70
CA SER A 216 35.61 40.58 10.01
C SER A 216 36.10 39.49 9.07
N GLN A 217 36.06 39.73 7.75
CA GLN A 217 37.13 40.32 6.97
C GLN A 217 38.44 39.53 7.18
N ASP A 218 39.13 39.08 6.22
CA ASP A 218 39.63 39.65 4.98
C ASP A 218 40.48 38.60 4.25
N GLU A 219 40.54 38.72 3.04
CA GLU A 219 41.56 39.00 2.04
C GLU A 219 42.22 37.81 1.34
N SER A 220 42.03 37.86 0.10
CA SER A 220 42.96 37.93 -1.05
C SER A 220 44.06 36.89 -1.24
N GLY A 221 44.22 36.55 -2.48
CA GLY A 221 45.49 36.18 -3.10
C GLY A 221 45.35 34.94 -3.97
N ASP A 222 45.13 35.02 -5.20
CA ASP A 222 45.92 35.35 -6.37
C ASP A 222 46.94 34.27 -6.76
N GLU A 223 46.88 33.96 -8.04
CA GLU A 223 47.87 33.41 -8.98
C GLU A 223 48.42 31.97 -8.77
N SER A 224 48.07 31.13 -9.69
CA SER A 224 48.87 30.70 -10.85
C SER A 224 48.12 29.65 -11.66
#